data_f7d74ca36c316fdffdefc1943fc4b222
#
_entry.id   f7d74ca36c316fdffdefc1943fc4b222
#
_cell.length_a   1.000
_cell.length_b   1.000
_cell.length_c   1.000
_cell.angle_alpha   90.00
_cell.angle_beta   90.00
_cell.angle_gamma   90.00
#
_symmetry.space_group_name_H-M   'P 1'
#
loop_
_entity.id
_entity.type
_entity.pdbx_description
1 polymer ?
#
loop_
_entity_poly.entity_id
_entity_poly.type
_entity_poly.pdbx_seq_one_letter_code
_entity_poly.pdbx_strand_id
1 'polypeptide(L)'
;MEHRLMEEGDGLRITQIRLGPARLTHCMRWLGHAKRCMEIAGEYVNHREAFGSKLAERESVQIMLGEVAADIHIGRLLTMHAAWTLDQGDKAQKEVAMAKIHVADVLHKASDVGIQLCGAKGYSSDTLLEWIYRYARCARLVDGASEVHKMVLARHYAKLGNDFWRWG
;
A
#
# COMPACT_ATOMS: atom_id res chain seq x y z
N MET A 1 3.79 -21.93 -34.36
CA MET A 1 2.88 -20.96 -33.69
C MET A 1 2.00 -21.62 -32.63
N GLU A 2 2.39 -22.78 -32.14
CA GLU A 2 1.63 -23.59 -31.15
C GLU A 2 1.45 -22.96 -29.77
N HIS A 3 2.20 -21.90 -29.45
CA HIS A 3 2.19 -21.28 -28.10
C HIS A 3 1.67 -19.85 -28.10
N ARG A 4 0.96 -19.41 -29.11
CA ARG A 4 0.33 -18.09 -29.16
C ARG A 4 -0.88 -18.06 -28.25
N LEU A 5 -0.92 -17.07 -27.34
CA LEU A 5 -2.08 -16.75 -26.51
C LEU A 5 -2.95 -15.71 -27.24
N MET A 6 -4.18 -16.07 -27.57
CA MET A 6 -5.15 -15.23 -28.27
C MET A 6 -4.68 -14.77 -29.67
N GLU A 7 -5.28 -13.69 -30.20
CA GLU A 7 -5.02 -13.23 -31.56
C GLU A 7 -3.81 -12.27 -31.61
N GLU A 8 -3.33 -12.05 -32.84
CA GLU A 8 -2.27 -11.09 -33.10
C GLU A 8 -2.74 -9.65 -32.73
N GLY A 9 -1.94 -8.93 -31.96
CA GLY A 9 -2.30 -7.60 -31.44
C GLY A 9 -2.93 -7.60 -30.05
N ASP A 10 -3.33 -8.75 -29.49
CA ASP A 10 -3.99 -8.84 -28.17
C ASP A 10 -3.05 -8.68 -26.95
N GLY A 11 -1.75 -8.56 -27.16
CA GLY A 11 -0.76 -8.56 -26.07
C GLY A 11 -1.06 -7.54 -24.95
N LEU A 12 -1.41 -6.30 -25.31
CA LEU A 12 -1.74 -5.27 -24.32
C LEU A 12 -3.06 -5.62 -23.59
N ARG A 13 -4.05 -6.14 -24.29
CA ARG A 13 -5.33 -6.55 -23.69
C ARG A 13 -5.15 -7.66 -22.67
N ILE A 14 -4.37 -8.68 -22.99
CA ILE A 14 -4.03 -9.79 -22.08
C ILE A 14 -3.31 -9.26 -20.82
N THR A 15 -2.33 -8.37 -21.04
CA THR A 15 -1.58 -7.75 -19.96
C THR A 15 -2.52 -6.97 -19.01
N GLN A 16 -3.46 -6.19 -19.54
CA GLN A 16 -4.40 -5.43 -18.71
C GLN A 16 -5.37 -6.32 -17.93
N ILE A 17 -5.82 -7.43 -18.50
CA ILE A 17 -6.66 -8.42 -17.79
C ILE A 17 -5.90 -8.97 -16.57
N ARG A 18 -4.64 -9.33 -16.73
CA ARG A 18 -3.79 -9.84 -15.65
C ARG A 18 -3.48 -8.78 -14.59
N LEU A 19 -3.24 -7.53 -15.02
CA LEU A 19 -2.81 -6.45 -14.12
C LEU A 19 -3.91 -6.00 -13.15
N GLY A 20 -5.19 -6.16 -13.48
CA GLY A 20 -6.29 -5.83 -12.57
C GLY A 20 -6.16 -6.53 -11.21
N PRO A 21 -6.31 -7.87 -11.17
CA PRO A 21 -6.12 -8.66 -9.95
C PRO A 21 -4.73 -8.51 -9.33
N ALA A 22 -3.67 -8.39 -10.16
CA ALA A 22 -2.30 -8.25 -9.66
C ALA A 22 -2.11 -6.98 -8.82
N ARG A 23 -2.70 -5.86 -9.22
CA ARG A 23 -2.65 -4.61 -8.45
C ARG A 23 -3.28 -4.77 -7.08
N LEU A 24 -4.39 -5.48 -6.98
CA LEU A 24 -5.05 -5.75 -5.71
C LEU A 24 -4.21 -6.67 -4.81
N THR A 25 -3.62 -7.73 -5.36
CA THR A 25 -2.72 -8.61 -4.60
C THR A 25 -1.46 -7.88 -4.13
N HIS A 26 -0.98 -6.89 -4.87
CA HIS A 26 0.08 -6.00 -4.39
C HIS A 26 -0.36 -5.21 -3.16
N CYS A 27 -1.56 -4.64 -3.15
CA CYS A 27 -2.09 -3.92 -1.99
C CYS A 27 -2.14 -4.82 -0.75
N MET A 28 -2.62 -6.06 -0.88
CA MET A 28 -2.66 -7.02 0.22
C MET A 28 -1.27 -7.30 0.79
N ARG A 29 -0.28 -7.57 -0.07
CA ARG A 29 1.09 -7.84 0.33
C ARG A 29 1.76 -6.62 0.98
N TRP A 30 1.57 -5.43 0.42
CA TRP A 30 2.14 -4.19 0.96
C TRP A 30 1.57 -3.84 2.33
N LEU A 31 0.29 -4.07 2.57
CA LEU A 31 -0.32 -3.93 3.89
C LEU A 31 0.26 -4.93 4.89
N GLY A 32 0.58 -6.15 4.46
CA GLY A 32 1.29 -7.13 5.27
C GLY A 32 2.68 -6.64 5.67
N HIS A 33 3.44 -6.05 4.75
CA HIS A 33 4.76 -5.47 5.07
C HIS A 33 4.63 -4.22 5.96
N ALA A 34 3.66 -3.34 5.71
CA ALA A 34 3.41 -2.18 6.56
C ALA A 34 3.09 -2.60 8.00
N LYS A 35 2.21 -3.60 8.17
CA LYS A 35 1.92 -4.20 9.47
C LYS A 35 3.19 -4.76 10.14
N ARG A 36 4.05 -5.46 9.37
CA ARG A 36 5.30 -6.01 9.90
C ARG A 36 6.26 -4.93 10.38
N CYS A 37 6.37 -3.81 9.68
CA CYS A 37 7.15 -2.65 10.15
C CYS A 37 6.65 -2.15 11.51
N MET A 38 5.33 -2.05 11.67
CA MET A 38 4.73 -1.59 12.92
C MET A 38 4.87 -2.58 14.07
N GLU A 39 4.87 -3.89 13.81
CA GLU A 39 5.15 -4.93 14.81
C GLU A 39 6.58 -4.78 15.34
N ILE A 40 7.56 -4.64 14.45
CA ILE A 40 8.98 -4.47 14.83
C ILE A 40 9.17 -3.17 15.63
N ALA A 41 8.62 -2.07 15.14
CA ALA A 41 8.73 -0.78 15.81
C ALA A 41 8.01 -0.79 17.17
N GLY A 42 6.80 -1.34 17.25
CA GLY A 42 6.03 -1.46 18.47
C GLY A 42 6.73 -2.28 19.55
N GLU A 43 7.32 -3.41 19.18
CA GLU A 43 8.15 -4.20 20.08
C GLU A 43 9.34 -3.39 20.59
N TYR A 44 10.07 -2.74 19.68
CA TYR A 44 11.26 -1.98 20.04
C TYR A 44 10.97 -0.83 21.01
N VAL A 45 9.97 0.00 20.72
CA VAL A 45 9.66 1.18 21.56
C VAL A 45 9.14 0.81 22.95
N ASN A 46 8.55 -0.38 23.11
CA ASN A 46 8.10 -0.89 24.41
C ASN A 46 9.24 -1.41 25.28
N HIS A 47 10.41 -1.72 24.70
CA HIS A 47 11.58 -2.22 25.44
C HIS A 47 12.69 -1.18 25.56
N ARG A 48 12.81 -0.27 24.59
CA ARG A 48 13.88 0.72 24.55
C ARG A 48 13.61 1.86 25.51
N GLU A 49 14.52 2.07 26.45
CA GLU A 49 14.55 3.23 27.33
C GLU A 49 15.55 4.29 26.84
N ALA A 50 15.15 5.53 26.88
CA ALA A 50 15.97 6.71 26.61
C ALA A 50 15.43 7.93 27.35
N PHE A 51 16.33 8.77 27.85
CA PHE A 51 15.97 9.97 28.59
C PHE A 51 15.01 9.70 29.79
N GLY A 52 15.25 8.59 30.48
CA GLY A 52 14.55 8.26 31.73
C GLY A 52 13.16 7.62 31.59
N SER A 53 12.73 7.25 30.39
CA SER A 53 11.47 6.52 30.16
C SER A 53 11.53 5.65 28.92
N LYS A 54 10.55 4.74 28.76
CA LYS A 54 10.39 3.97 27.52
C LYS A 54 10.02 4.89 26.35
N LEU A 55 10.48 4.55 25.14
CA LEU A 55 10.11 5.32 23.96
C LEU A 55 8.60 5.33 23.72
N ALA A 56 7.91 4.24 24.04
CA ALA A 56 6.44 4.14 23.93
C ALA A 56 5.67 5.17 24.78
N GLU A 57 6.29 5.73 25.82
CA GLU A 57 5.69 6.75 26.69
C GLU A 57 5.83 8.18 26.12
N ARG A 58 6.57 8.34 25.02
CA ARG A 58 6.76 9.64 24.38
C ARG A 58 5.62 9.98 23.46
N GLU A 59 5.03 11.15 23.62
CA GLU A 59 3.90 11.62 22.82
C GLU A 59 4.22 11.60 21.30
N SER A 60 5.40 12.06 20.91
CA SER A 60 5.82 12.03 19.49
C SER A 60 5.86 10.61 18.92
N VAL A 61 6.25 9.61 19.69
CA VAL A 61 6.26 8.20 19.29
C VAL A 61 4.82 7.68 19.15
N GLN A 62 3.97 8.01 20.12
CA GLN A 62 2.55 7.63 20.11
C GLN A 62 1.82 8.20 18.90
N ILE A 63 2.07 9.48 18.56
CA ILE A 63 1.50 10.13 17.37
C ILE A 63 1.92 9.38 16.10
N MET A 64 3.22 9.12 15.91
CA MET A 64 3.72 8.40 14.74
C MET A 64 3.07 6.99 14.60
N LEU A 65 3.00 6.25 15.70
CA LEU A 65 2.37 4.92 15.70
C LEU A 65 0.88 5.00 15.39
N GLY A 66 0.16 5.94 15.98
CA GLY A 66 -1.28 6.14 15.80
C GLY A 66 -1.64 6.49 14.36
N GLU A 67 -0.89 7.41 13.74
CA GLU A 67 -1.09 7.80 12.35
C GLU A 67 -0.90 6.61 11.38
N VAL A 68 0.19 5.86 11.53
CA VAL A 68 0.44 4.71 10.64
C VAL A 68 -0.58 3.61 10.86
N ALA A 69 -1.01 3.37 12.10
CA ALA A 69 -2.06 2.38 12.39
C ALA A 69 -3.38 2.75 11.71
N ALA A 70 -3.78 4.02 11.75
CA ALA A 70 -4.97 4.52 11.06
C ALA A 70 -4.84 4.36 9.52
N ASP A 71 -3.70 4.74 8.94
CA ASP A 71 -3.44 4.63 7.52
C ASP A 71 -3.49 3.17 7.03
N ILE A 72 -2.93 2.22 7.79
CA ILE A 72 -3.01 0.78 7.49
C ILE A 72 -4.48 0.32 7.50
N HIS A 73 -5.26 0.76 8.48
CA HIS A 73 -6.68 0.40 8.55
C HIS A 73 -7.47 0.92 7.35
N ILE A 74 -7.28 2.19 6.98
CA ILE A 74 -7.89 2.80 5.78
C ILE A 74 -7.48 2.01 4.52
N GLY A 75 -6.18 1.69 4.38
CA GLY A 75 -5.68 0.90 3.26
C GLY A 75 -6.35 -0.48 3.16
N ARG A 76 -6.61 -1.13 4.28
CA ARG A 76 -7.34 -2.42 4.33
C ARG A 76 -8.78 -2.26 3.85
N LEU A 77 -9.49 -1.22 4.31
CA LEU A 77 -10.87 -0.95 3.87
C LEU A 77 -10.93 -0.68 2.36
N LEU A 78 -10.03 0.13 1.82
CA LEU A 78 -9.95 0.39 0.38
C LEU A 78 -9.66 -0.90 -0.42
N THR A 79 -8.77 -1.74 0.08
CA THR A 79 -8.43 -3.02 -0.57
C THR A 79 -9.61 -3.99 -0.56
N MET A 80 -10.32 -4.08 0.58
CA MET A 80 -11.52 -4.93 0.71
C MET A 80 -12.67 -4.41 -0.16
N HIS A 81 -12.86 -3.10 -0.24
CA HIS A 81 -13.87 -2.49 -1.11
C HIS A 81 -13.59 -2.82 -2.58
N ALA A 82 -12.33 -2.68 -3.03
CA ALA A 82 -11.96 -3.04 -4.39
C ALA A 82 -12.18 -4.54 -4.68
N ALA A 83 -11.89 -5.42 -3.73
CA ALA A 83 -12.15 -6.85 -3.86
C ALA A 83 -13.64 -7.14 -3.96
N TRP A 84 -14.44 -6.56 -3.07
CA TRP A 84 -15.90 -6.70 -3.10
C TRP A 84 -16.51 -6.22 -4.42
N THR A 85 -16.05 -5.07 -4.94
CA THR A 85 -16.53 -4.54 -6.24
C THR A 85 -16.20 -5.52 -7.39
N LEU A 86 -15.02 -6.16 -7.36
CA LEU A 86 -14.66 -7.20 -8.33
C LEU A 86 -15.59 -8.43 -8.20
N ASP A 87 -15.94 -8.83 -7.00
CA ASP A 87 -16.84 -9.97 -6.74
C ASP A 87 -18.28 -9.70 -7.23
N GLN A 88 -18.68 -8.43 -7.36
CA GLN A 88 -19.95 -8.04 -7.99
C GLN A 88 -19.90 -8.09 -9.53
N GLY A 89 -18.78 -8.47 -10.13
CA GLY A 89 -18.58 -8.55 -11.58
C GLY A 89 -18.18 -7.23 -12.24
N ASP A 90 -17.94 -6.17 -11.48
CA ASP A 90 -17.40 -4.91 -11.99
C ASP A 90 -15.88 -5.02 -12.22
N LYS A 91 -15.33 -4.14 -13.05
CA LYS A 91 -13.88 -4.04 -13.31
C LYS A 91 -13.12 -3.38 -12.16
N ALA A 92 -13.79 -2.74 -11.23
CA ALA A 92 -13.26 -2.05 -10.05
C ALA A 92 -12.06 -1.13 -10.33
N GLN A 93 -12.00 -0.51 -11.51
CA GLN A 93 -10.83 0.28 -11.94
C GLN A 93 -10.57 1.48 -11.02
N LYS A 94 -11.64 2.14 -10.59
CA LYS A 94 -11.62 3.28 -9.67
C LYS A 94 -11.12 2.84 -8.29
N GLU A 95 -11.71 1.80 -7.74
CA GLU A 95 -11.44 1.25 -6.41
C GLU A 95 -10.02 0.70 -6.30
N VAL A 96 -9.58 -0.07 -7.30
CA VAL A 96 -8.21 -0.59 -7.39
C VAL A 96 -7.19 0.55 -7.51
N ALA A 97 -7.49 1.61 -8.28
CA ALA A 97 -6.61 2.77 -8.37
C ALA A 97 -6.48 3.50 -7.03
N MET A 98 -7.60 3.73 -6.32
CA MET A 98 -7.60 4.34 -4.98
C MET A 98 -6.79 3.50 -3.98
N ALA A 99 -7.06 2.21 -3.90
CA ALA A 99 -6.36 1.30 -3.01
C ALA A 99 -4.86 1.30 -3.28
N LYS A 100 -4.45 1.19 -4.56
CA LYS A 100 -3.04 1.10 -4.93
C LYS A 100 -2.26 2.38 -4.61
N ILE A 101 -2.84 3.56 -4.86
CA ILE A 101 -2.18 4.83 -4.52
C ILE A 101 -1.97 4.92 -3.01
N HIS A 102 -3.03 4.75 -2.24
CA HIS A 102 -2.99 4.90 -0.79
C HIS A 102 -2.06 3.86 -0.14
N VAL A 103 -2.21 2.59 -0.48
CA VAL A 103 -1.40 1.52 0.15
C VAL A 103 0.08 1.60 -0.20
N ALA A 104 0.44 2.09 -1.40
CA ALA A 104 1.84 2.33 -1.74
C ALA A 104 2.47 3.43 -0.86
N ASP A 105 1.73 4.48 -0.54
CA ASP A 105 2.18 5.55 0.35
C ASP A 105 2.22 5.07 1.81
N VAL A 106 1.22 4.29 2.24
CA VAL A 106 1.19 3.67 3.59
C VAL A 106 2.39 2.77 3.84
N LEU A 107 2.74 1.91 2.88
CA LEU A 107 3.91 1.05 3.01
C LEU A 107 5.20 1.88 3.18
N HIS A 108 5.36 2.92 2.38
CA HIS A 108 6.52 3.81 2.47
C HIS A 108 6.58 4.50 3.84
N LYS A 109 5.46 5.11 4.28
CA LYS A 109 5.37 5.76 5.59
C LYS A 109 5.63 4.79 6.75
N ALA A 110 5.05 3.59 6.70
CA ALA A 110 5.24 2.59 7.76
C ALA A 110 6.70 2.12 7.87
N SER A 111 7.38 1.93 6.73
CA SER A 111 8.79 1.54 6.73
C SER A 111 9.70 2.67 7.21
N ASP A 112 9.43 3.91 6.80
CA ASP A 112 10.17 5.10 7.23
C ASP A 112 10.04 5.33 8.75
N VAL A 113 8.81 5.35 9.25
CA VAL A 113 8.51 5.48 10.69
C VAL A 113 9.12 4.31 11.48
N GLY A 114 9.06 3.09 10.95
CA GLY A 114 9.67 1.93 11.58
C GLY A 114 11.18 2.09 11.78
N ILE A 115 11.89 2.54 10.75
CA ILE A 115 13.33 2.86 10.83
C ILE A 115 13.57 3.99 11.80
N GLN A 116 12.81 5.08 11.71
CA GLN A 116 12.96 6.25 12.59
C GLN A 116 12.84 5.87 14.06
N LEU A 117 11.84 5.08 14.42
CA LEU A 117 11.60 4.65 15.80
C LEU A 117 12.64 3.67 16.32
N CYS A 118 13.17 2.79 15.46
CA CYS A 118 14.21 1.82 15.82
C CYS A 118 15.64 2.40 15.75
N GLY A 119 15.81 3.59 15.16
CA GLY A 119 17.10 4.26 15.02
C GLY A 119 18.14 3.41 14.25
N ALA A 120 19.38 3.36 14.73
CA ALA A 120 20.45 2.62 14.06
C ALA A 120 20.11 1.13 13.83
N LYS A 121 19.40 0.49 14.76
CA LYS A 121 18.95 -0.89 14.62
C LYS A 121 17.96 -1.06 13.46
N GLY A 122 17.07 -0.09 13.24
CA GLY A 122 16.12 -0.10 12.11
C GLY A 122 16.80 0.14 10.76
N TYR A 123 17.91 0.88 10.75
CA TYR A 123 18.70 1.17 9.56
C TYR A 123 19.67 0.06 9.18
N SER A 124 20.03 -0.81 10.15
CA SER A 124 20.91 -1.95 9.92
C SER A 124 20.15 -3.16 9.37
N SER A 125 20.88 -4.18 8.89
CA SER A 125 20.33 -5.45 8.45
C SER A 125 19.90 -6.39 9.60
N ASP A 126 19.99 -5.94 10.86
CA ASP A 126 19.52 -6.70 12.02
C ASP A 126 17.99 -6.85 12.08
N THR A 127 17.29 -6.01 11.32
CA THR A 127 15.84 -6.06 11.15
C THR A 127 15.46 -6.09 9.67
N LEU A 128 14.21 -6.41 9.37
CA LEU A 128 13.68 -6.35 8.00
C LEU A 128 13.36 -4.92 7.53
N LEU A 129 13.48 -3.90 8.39
CA LEU A 129 13.00 -2.54 8.11
C LEU A 129 13.73 -1.90 6.93
N GLU A 130 15.07 -2.01 6.87
CA GLU A 130 15.87 -1.43 5.78
C GLU A 130 15.51 -2.06 4.42
N TRP A 131 15.32 -3.39 4.40
CA TRP A 131 14.90 -4.10 3.20
C TRP A 131 13.50 -3.69 2.78
N ILE A 132 12.54 -3.63 3.72
CA ILE A 132 11.17 -3.21 3.43
C ILE A 132 11.15 -1.76 2.94
N TYR A 133 11.95 -0.86 3.50
CA TYR A 133 12.06 0.53 3.04
C TYR A 133 12.47 0.63 1.57
N ARG A 134 13.52 -0.09 1.20
CA ARG A 134 13.98 -0.15 -0.19
C ARG A 134 12.91 -0.75 -1.11
N TYR A 135 12.26 -1.82 -0.67
CA TYR A 135 11.16 -2.44 -1.39
C TYR A 135 9.95 -1.51 -1.51
N ALA A 136 9.62 -0.76 -0.45
CA ALA A 136 8.50 0.18 -0.45
C ALA A 136 8.63 1.26 -1.52
N ARG A 137 9.86 1.69 -1.84
CA ARG A 137 10.09 2.68 -2.90
C ARG A 137 9.59 2.20 -4.25
N CYS A 138 9.66 0.90 -4.56
CA CYS A 138 9.19 0.36 -5.82
C CYS A 138 7.64 0.32 -5.92
N ALA A 139 6.91 0.30 -4.80
CA ALA A 139 5.45 0.22 -4.79
C ALA A 139 4.77 1.37 -5.56
N ARG A 140 5.41 2.54 -5.58
CA ARG A 140 4.93 3.71 -6.33
C ARG A 140 5.23 3.65 -7.82
N LEU A 141 5.99 2.67 -8.29
CA LEU A 141 6.47 2.56 -9.67
C LEU A 141 5.85 1.38 -10.42
N VAL A 142 5.76 0.21 -9.76
CA VAL A 142 5.36 -1.06 -10.39
C VAL A 142 3.86 -1.12 -10.71
N ASP A 143 3.51 -1.90 -11.73
CA ASP A 143 2.14 -2.15 -12.22
C ASP A 143 1.32 -0.88 -12.49
N GLY A 144 2.00 0.13 -12.96
CA GLY A 144 1.50 1.49 -13.16
C GLY A 144 1.91 2.42 -12.01
N ALA A 145 2.63 3.49 -12.34
CA ALA A 145 3.05 4.48 -11.37
C ALA A 145 1.84 5.12 -10.66
N SER A 146 2.05 5.64 -9.45
CA SER A 146 1.00 6.31 -8.68
C SER A 146 0.35 7.44 -9.47
N GLU A 147 1.13 8.16 -10.28
CA GLU A 147 0.66 9.24 -11.16
C GLU A 147 -0.33 8.72 -12.21
N VAL A 148 -0.09 7.56 -12.79
CA VAL A 148 -1.00 6.92 -13.76
C VAL A 148 -2.34 6.58 -13.10
N HIS A 149 -2.32 6.04 -11.88
CA HIS A 149 -3.53 5.75 -11.13
C HIS A 149 -4.30 7.02 -10.72
N LYS A 150 -3.61 8.10 -10.38
CA LYS A 150 -4.23 9.42 -10.15
C LYS A 150 -4.91 9.96 -11.41
N MET A 151 -4.29 9.78 -12.58
CA MET A 151 -4.92 10.12 -13.86
C MET A 151 -6.17 9.26 -14.13
N VAL A 152 -6.14 7.97 -13.80
CA VAL A 152 -7.32 7.09 -13.90
C VAL A 152 -8.46 7.62 -13.03
N LEU A 153 -8.19 7.96 -11.78
CA LEU A 153 -9.20 8.54 -10.89
C LEU A 153 -9.77 9.85 -11.41
N ALA A 154 -8.92 10.76 -11.87
CA ALA A 154 -9.39 12.05 -12.43
C ALA A 154 -10.30 11.86 -13.64
N ARG A 155 -9.99 10.90 -14.53
CA ARG A 155 -10.84 10.56 -15.68
C ARG A 155 -12.18 9.96 -15.26
N HIS A 156 -12.18 9.08 -14.25
CA HIS A 156 -13.43 8.54 -13.70
C HIS A 156 -14.30 9.65 -13.08
N TYR A 157 -13.68 10.54 -12.29
CA TYR A 157 -14.37 11.67 -11.69
C TYR A 157 -15.00 12.59 -12.75
N ALA A 158 -14.24 12.97 -13.77
CA ALA A 158 -14.72 13.80 -14.86
C ALA A 158 -15.86 13.15 -15.66
N LYS A 159 -15.85 11.81 -15.80
CA LYS A 159 -16.88 11.05 -16.51
C LYS A 159 -18.15 10.86 -15.69
N LEU A 160 -18.02 10.55 -14.40
CA LEU A 160 -19.11 10.16 -13.52
C LEU A 160 -19.75 11.35 -12.78
N GLY A 161 -19.05 12.47 -12.64
CA GLY A 161 -19.52 13.61 -11.87
C GLY A 161 -19.91 13.21 -10.45
N ASN A 162 -21.14 13.52 -10.03
CA ASN A 162 -21.64 13.19 -8.69
C ASN A 162 -21.77 11.67 -8.43
N ASP A 163 -21.91 10.86 -9.47
CA ASP A 163 -22.01 9.40 -9.33
C ASP A 163 -20.65 8.77 -8.95
N PHE A 164 -19.55 9.52 -9.08
CA PHE A 164 -18.23 9.08 -8.61
C PHE A 164 -18.22 8.70 -7.12
N TRP A 165 -19.03 9.38 -6.31
CA TRP A 165 -19.08 9.20 -4.86
C TRP A 165 -20.03 8.08 -4.41
N ARG A 166 -20.78 7.49 -5.32
CA ARG A 166 -21.67 6.35 -4.98
C ARG A 166 -20.83 5.11 -4.71
N TRP A 167 -21.22 4.41 -3.68
CA TRP A 167 -20.70 3.11 -3.32
C TRP A 167 -21.42 2.04 -4.15
N GLY A 168 -20.71 1.45 -5.11
CA GLY A 168 -21.12 0.25 -5.84
C GLY A 168 -22.41 0.34 -6.63
#